data_d98bf868a40ffc4ea74392b9bca5e5ae
#
_entry.id   d98bf868a40ffc4ea74392b9bca5e5ae
#
_cell.length_a   1.000
_cell.length_b   1.000
_cell.length_c   1.000
_cell.angle_alpha   90.00
_cell.angle_beta   90.00
_cell.angle_gamma   90.00
#
_symmetry.space_group_name_H-M   'P 1'
#
loop_
_entity.id
_entity.type
_entity.pdbx_description
1 polymer ?
#
loop_
_entity_poly.entity_id
_entity_poly.type
_entity_poly.pdbx_seq_one_letter_code
_entity_poly.pdbx_strand_id
1 'polypeptide(L)'
;MSARARIGVDTDRPTHQADGRPVVRILGTHGVPANYGGFETAAEKVGLHLLEAGWRVIVYCQVAGSGEITYDEWRGLERVNVPVNLPGWRGTSLFDLKCIMHSSQFADLCLVFGYNTGIFNTWQRFKRIPMVINMDGIEWSRARWGFFRQMILYINERFSAAVGNHLIADHPEIEKYLWSRAPKRKVTMIAYGADEVLEADEAPVRALGLEPGRYLTLICRPIPENSILELVQGFSSRPRDFKLVLLGKYDPATDDYHRQVVEAASDDVVFLGAIFDPEVVQPLRFHSAMYLHGHTVGGTNPSLVEALGAGNPVLAHDNMYNRWTAGTGQAYFTTAADVASALDAILGSPERLAKMSADARKRYHAGLSWQQIGEQYRLLLDRYLPAKVTKTETGRH
;
A
#
# COMPACT_ATOMS: atom_id res chain seq x y z
N MET A 1 -5.76 33.13 -9.18
CA MET A 1 -6.24 32.57 -10.47
C MET A 1 -5.29 31.45 -10.86
N SER A 2 -5.65 30.22 -10.54
CA SER A 2 -4.84 29.04 -10.85
C SER A 2 -5.05 28.64 -12.30
N ALA A 3 -4.00 28.73 -13.11
CA ALA A 3 -4.04 28.25 -14.49
C ALA A 3 -4.22 26.72 -14.45
N ARG A 4 -5.44 26.24 -14.73
CA ARG A 4 -5.69 24.82 -15.02
C ARG A 4 -4.85 24.46 -16.23
N ALA A 5 -3.85 23.60 -16.04
CA ALA A 5 -3.14 23.00 -17.15
C ALA A 5 -4.16 22.29 -18.06
N ARG A 6 -4.44 22.83 -19.23
CA ARG A 6 -5.32 22.19 -20.21
C ARG A 6 -4.59 20.93 -20.69
N ILE A 7 -5.04 19.79 -20.23
CA ILE A 7 -4.63 18.50 -20.77
C ILE A 7 -5.41 18.39 -22.10
N GLY A 8 -4.69 18.45 -23.22
CA GLY A 8 -5.29 18.21 -24.53
C GLY A 8 -5.72 16.75 -24.64
N VAL A 9 -6.98 16.49 -24.37
CA VAL A 9 -7.59 15.17 -24.54
C VAL A 9 -8.03 15.04 -26.00
N ASP A 10 -7.81 13.86 -26.58
CA ASP A 10 -8.29 13.52 -27.91
C ASP A 10 -9.83 13.42 -27.85
N THR A 11 -10.51 14.40 -28.44
CA THR A 11 -11.98 14.53 -28.40
C THR A 11 -12.71 13.48 -29.24
N ASP A 12 -11.99 12.73 -30.08
CA ASP A 12 -12.60 11.75 -31.00
C ASP A 12 -12.83 10.38 -30.34
N ARG A 13 -12.38 10.21 -29.05
CA ARG A 13 -12.57 8.98 -28.31
C ARG A 13 -13.78 9.03 -27.40
N PRO A 14 -14.51 7.90 -27.29
CA PRO A 14 -15.60 7.82 -26.35
C PRO A 14 -15.08 8.00 -24.91
N THR A 15 -15.65 8.95 -24.18
CA THR A 15 -15.54 9.02 -22.73
C THR A 15 -16.72 8.29 -22.12
N HIS A 16 -16.54 7.62 -20.98
CA HIS A 16 -17.66 7.05 -20.24
C HIS A 16 -18.44 8.11 -19.42
N GLN A 17 -18.21 9.40 -19.66
CA GLN A 17 -18.90 10.49 -18.98
C GLN A 17 -20.34 10.74 -19.51
N ALA A 18 -20.99 9.71 -20.06
CA ALA A 18 -22.33 9.84 -20.64
C ALA A 18 -23.40 10.38 -19.65
N ASP A 19 -23.21 10.16 -18.36
CA ASP A 19 -24.07 10.63 -17.26
C ASP A 19 -23.53 11.89 -16.54
N GLY A 20 -22.45 12.48 -17.03
CA GLY A 20 -21.83 13.68 -16.47
C GLY A 20 -21.01 13.49 -15.21
N ARG A 21 -20.90 12.27 -14.66
CA ARG A 21 -20.04 11.95 -13.52
C ARG A 21 -18.56 11.97 -13.92
N PRO A 22 -17.64 12.38 -13.03
CA PRO A 22 -16.21 12.18 -13.27
C PRO A 22 -15.88 10.67 -13.32
N VAL A 23 -14.98 10.30 -14.23
CA VAL A 23 -14.59 8.89 -14.43
C VAL A 23 -13.11 8.71 -14.15
N VAL A 24 -12.77 7.67 -13.39
CA VAL A 24 -11.38 7.21 -13.18
C VAL A 24 -11.24 5.74 -13.50
N ARG A 25 -10.14 5.36 -14.17
CA ARG A 25 -9.72 3.98 -14.40
C ARG A 25 -8.51 3.68 -13.52
N ILE A 26 -8.63 2.66 -12.66
CA ILE A 26 -7.58 2.23 -11.74
C ILE A 26 -6.86 1.03 -12.35
N LEU A 27 -5.53 1.18 -12.52
CA LEU A 27 -4.62 0.21 -13.13
C LEU A 27 -3.42 -0.07 -12.21
N GLY A 28 -2.64 -1.12 -12.53
CA GLY A 28 -1.38 -1.42 -11.84
C GLY A 28 -1.54 -2.19 -10.53
N THR A 29 -2.71 -2.76 -10.29
CA THR A 29 -3.01 -3.67 -9.17
C THR A 29 -3.61 -4.96 -9.69
N HIS A 30 -3.66 -6.02 -8.87
CA HIS A 30 -4.36 -7.24 -9.25
C HIS A 30 -5.90 -7.09 -9.25
N GLY A 31 -6.41 -5.95 -8.77
CA GLY A 31 -7.83 -5.60 -8.78
C GLY A 31 -8.50 -5.65 -7.41
N VAL A 32 -9.83 -5.64 -7.42
CA VAL A 32 -10.69 -5.67 -6.22
C VAL A 32 -11.63 -6.90 -6.25
N PRO A 33 -11.98 -7.49 -5.07
CA PRO A 33 -11.57 -7.11 -3.71
C PRO A 33 -10.08 -7.31 -3.44
N ALA A 34 -9.56 -6.59 -2.44
CA ALA A 34 -8.17 -6.64 -2.05
C ALA A 34 -7.82 -7.98 -1.39
N ASN A 35 -7.10 -8.84 -2.10
CA ASN A 35 -6.72 -10.18 -1.63
C ASN A 35 -5.20 -10.43 -1.68
N TYR A 36 -4.38 -9.44 -2.08
CA TYR A 36 -2.96 -9.69 -2.36
C TYR A 36 -2.00 -8.77 -1.64
N GLY A 37 -2.21 -7.46 -1.61
CA GLY A 37 -1.24 -6.53 -1.05
C GLY A 37 -1.74 -5.10 -0.86
N GLY A 38 -0.80 -4.22 -0.51
CA GLY A 38 -1.11 -2.83 -0.17
C GLY A 38 -1.73 -2.02 -1.31
N PHE A 39 -1.33 -2.28 -2.55
CA PHE A 39 -1.90 -1.56 -3.69
C PHE A 39 -3.35 -1.95 -3.98
N GLU A 40 -3.70 -3.21 -3.82
CA GLU A 40 -5.08 -3.69 -3.94
C GLU A 40 -5.96 -3.04 -2.87
N THR A 41 -5.48 -2.99 -1.62
CA THR A 41 -6.18 -2.29 -0.52
C THR A 41 -6.32 -0.80 -0.83
N ALA A 42 -5.27 -0.13 -1.31
CA ALA A 42 -5.33 1.27 -1.68
C ALA A 42 -6.32 1.52 -2.84
N ALA A 43 -6.30 0.68 -3.88
CA ALA A 43 -7.23 0.77 -5.01
C ALA A 43 -8.69 0.57 -4.56
N GLU A 44 -8.94 -0.38 -3.66
CA GLU A 44 -10.26 -0.62 -3.08
C GLU A 44 -10.74 0.58 -2.27
N LYS A 45 -9.96 1.02 -1.29
CA LYS A 45 -10.35 2.10 -0.37
C LYS A 45 -10.49 3.45 -1.09
N VAL A 46 -9.55 3.80 -1.96
CA VAL A 46 -9.63 5.02 -2.78
C VAL A 46 -10.78 4.91 -3.77
N GLY A 47 -10.98 3.75 -4.40
CA GLY A 47 -12.08 3.53 -5.32
C GLY A 47 -13.45 3.70 -4.67
N LEU A 48 -13.67 3.10 -3.49
CA LEU A 48 -14.91 3.25 -2.73
C LEU A 48 -15.14 4.69 -2.28
N HIS A 49 -14.09 5.38 -1.80
CA HIS A 49 -14.21 6.81 -1.43
C HIS A 49 -14.59 7.70 -2.63
N LEU A 50 -14.00 7.45 -3.80
CA LEU A 50 -14.36 8.18 -5.02
C LEU A 50 -15.78 7.86 -5.48
N LEU A 51 -16.24 6.62 -5.33
CA LEU A 51 -17.61 6.22 -5.61
C LEU A 51 -18.62 6.97 -4.71
N GLU A 52 -18.35 7.03 -3.41
CA GLU A 52 -19.13 7.82 -2.43
C GLU A 52 -19.14 9.31 -2.77
N ALA A 53 -18.05 9.83 -3.32
CA ALA A 53 -17.95 11.20 -3.82
C ALA A 53 -18.64 11.42 -5.20
N GLY A 54 -19.37 10.43 -5.71
CA GLY A 54 -20.14 10.51 -6.95
C GLY A 54 -19.35 10.26 -8.22
N TRP A 55 -18.16 9.69 -8.13
CA TRP A 55 -17.38 9.27 -9.30
C TRP A 55 -17.86 7.94 -9.86
N ARG A 56 -17.64 7.73 -11.12
CA ARG A 56 -17.67 6.41 -11.75
C ARG A 56 -16.26 5.82 -11.73
N VAL A 57 -16.09 4.68 -11.07
CA VAL A 57 -14.78 4.07 -10.84
C VAL A 57 -14.71 2.72 -11.54
N ILE A 58 -13.70 2.55 -12.38
CA ILE A 58 -13.49 1.35 -13.18
C ILE A 58 -12.14 0.74 -12.78
N VAL A 59 -12.14 -0.47 -12.23
CA VAL A 59 -10.94 -1.16 -11.74
C VAL A 59 -10.59 -2.32 -12.65
N TYR A 60 -9.33 -2.39 -13.09
CA TYR A 60 -8.82 -3.52 -13.86
C TYR A 60 -8.41 -4.65 -12.93
N CYS A 61 -8.99 -5.83 -13.14
CA CYS A 61 -8.81 -7.01 -12.29
C CYS A 61 -8.16 -8.14 -13.08
N GLN A 62 -7.08 -8.70 -12.55
CA GLN A 62 -6.45 -9.88 -13.12
C GLN A 62 -7.23 -11.13 -12.74
N VAL A 63 -7.64 -11.94 -13.73
CA VAL A 63 -8.27 -13.22 -13.52
C VAL A 63 -7.45 -14.34 -14.17
N ALA A 64 -7.46 -15.52 -13.56
CA ALA A 64 -6.79 -16.68 -14.14
C ALA A 64 -7.54 -17.16 -15.38
N GLY A 65 -6.79 -17.53 -16.42
CA GLY A 65 -7.39 -18.11 -17.62
C GLY A 65 -6.97 -17.43 -18.92
N SER A 66 -7.65 -17.79 -19.99
CA SER A 66 -7.50 -17.24 -21.33
C SER A 66 -8.88 -16.91 -21.89
N GLY A 67 -8.98 -15.95 -22.79
CA GLY A 67 -10.25 -15.55 -23.41
C GLY A 67 -10.37 -14.04 -23.53
N GLU A 68 -11.61 -13.59 -23.68
CA GLU A 68 -11.95 -12.20 -23.81
C GLU A 68 -12.05 -11.50 -22.45
N ILE A 69 -11.94 -10.17 -22.47
CA ILE A 69 -12.18 -9.32 -21.31
C ILE A 69 -13.68 -9.40 -20.95
N THR A 70 -13.97 -9.57 -19.67
CA THR A 70 -15.35 -9.56 -19.15
C THR A 70 -15.55 -8.43 -18.16
N TYR A 71 -16.80 -8.11 -17.91
CA TYR A 71 -17.19 -6.95 -17.10
C TYR A 71 -18.20 -7.41 -16.04
N ASP A 72 -18.00 -6.93 -14.83
CA ASP A 72 -18.94 -7.09 -13.72
C ASP A 72 -18.82 -5.91 -12.74
N GLU A 73 -19.46 -6.02 -11.59
CA GLU A 73 -19.45 -4.98 -10.57
C GLU A 73 -19.20 -5.59 -9.19
N TRP A 74 -18.46 -4.88 -8.36
CA TRP A 74 -18.27 -5.24 -6.96
C TRP A 74 -18.43 -4.00 -6.07
N ARG A 75 -19.42 -3.99 -5.20
CA ARG A 75 -19.76 -2.88 -4.29
C ARG A 75 -19.89 -1.52 -4.99
N GLY A 76 -20.42 -1.50 -6.21
CA GLY A 76 -20.57 -0.29 -7.03
C GLY A 76 -19.32 0.09 -7.84
N LEU A 77 -18.20 -0.59 -7.66
CA LEU A 77 -17.01 -0.45 -8.50
C LEU A 77 -17.16 -1.32 -9.75
N GLU A 78 -17.07 -0.72 -10.93
CA GLU A 78 -17.05 -1.48 -12.19
C GLU A 78 -15.72 -2.21 -12.34
N ARG A 79 -15.75 -3.51 -12.66
CA ARG A 79 -14.55 -4.30 -12.87
C ARG A 79 -14.39 -4.68 -14.34
N VAL A 80 -13.15 -4.50 -14.82
CA VAL A 80 -12.71 -5.00 -16.12
C VAL A 80 -11.83 -6.22 -15.85
N ASN A 81 -12.39 -7.41 -16.00
CA ASN A 81 -11.71 -8.67 -15.71
C ASN A 81 -10.87 -9.09 -16.92
N VAL A 82 -9.54 -9.06 -16.75
CA VAL A 82 -8.57 -9.33 -17.80
C VAL A 82 -7.93 -10.69 -17.59
N PRO A 83 -8.23 -11.69 -18.46
CA PRO A 83 -7.70 -13.03 -18.30
C PRO A 83 -6.20 -13.12 -18.66
N VAL A 84 -5.43 -13.75 -17.76
CA VAL A 84 -4.00 -14.02 -17.94
C VAL A 84 -3.67 -15.42 -17.47
N ASN A 85 -3.01 -16.19 -18.33
CA ASN A 85 -2.61 -17.59 -18.07
C ASN A 85 -1.07 -17.74 -18.02
N LEU A 86 -0.38 -16.73 -17.49
CA LEU A 86 1.07 -16.76 -17.29
C LEU A 86 1.38 -16.51 -15.82
N PRO A 87 2.29 -17.28 -15.20
CA PRO A 87 2.67 -17.06 -13.80
C PRO A 87 3.71 -15.94 -13.66
N GLY A 88 3.77 -15.39 -12.44
CA GLY A 88 4.80 -14.47 -12.00
C GLY A 88 4.87 -13.18 -12.82
N TRP A 89 6.08 -12.59 -12.91
CA TRP A 89 6.28 -11.29 -13.53
C TRP A 89 5.84 -11.19 -15.00
N ARG A 90 5.91 -12.31 -15.75
CA ARG A 90 5.43 -12.37 -17.14
C ARG A 90 3.91 -12.19 -17.22
N GLY A 91 3.20 -12.82 -16.28
CA GLY A 91 1.75 -12.66 -16.15
C GLY A 91 1.37 -11.23 -15.83
N THR A 92 2.01 -10.64 -14.83
CA THR A 92 1.79 -9.24 -14.45
C THR A 92 2.07 -8.29 -15.63
N SER A 93 3.19 -8.48 -16.34
CA SER A 93 3.51 -7.62 -17.49
C SER A 93 2.49 -7.74 -18.63
N LEU A 94 2.03 -8.96 -18.93
CA LEU A 94 1.00 -9.17 -19.94
C LEU A 94 -0.35 -8.57 -19.51
N PHE A 95 -0.70 -8.72 -18.24
CA PHE A 95 -1.88 -8.10 -17.65
C PHE A 95 -1.86 -6.58 -17.82
N ASP A 96 -0.78 -5.93 -17.37
CA ASP A 96 -0.63 -4.47 -17.45
C ASP A 96 -0.69 -3.98 -18.90
N LEU A 97 -0.04 -4.70 -19.84
CA LEU A 97 -0.11 -4.36 -21.25
C LEU A 97 -1.54 -4.42 -21.79
N LYS A 98 -2.29 -5.48 -21.47
CA LYS A 98 -3.70 -5.61 -21.88
C LYS A 98 -4.55 -4.49 -21.28
N CYS A 99 -4.34 -4.16 -19.99
CA CYS A 99 -5.05 -3.08 -19.31
C CYS A 99 -4.79 -1.72 -19.97
N ILE A 100 -3.53 -1.43 -20.30
CA ILE A 100 -3.13 -0.19 -20.97
C ILE A 100 -3.73 -0.11 -22.37
N MET A 101 -3.68 -1.19 -23.15
CA MET A 101 -4.27 -1.23 -24.49
C MET A 101 -5.78 -1.04 -24.45
N HIS A 102 -6.47 -1.68 -23.51
CA HIS A 102 -7.91 -1.54 -23.34
C HIS A 102 -8.29 -0.13 -22.85
N SER A 103 -7.67 0.36 -21.77
CA SER A 103 -7.96 1.70 -21.22
C SER A 103 -7.65 2.82 -22.22
N SER A 104 -6.72 2.59 -23.14
CA SER A 104 -6.35 3.54 -24.20
C SER A 104 -7.39 3.74 -25.28
N GLN A 105 -8.48 2.98 -25.27
CA GLN A 105 -9.63 3.19 -26.16
C GLN A 105 -10.54 4.33 -25.66
N PHE A 106 -10.34 4.80 -24.44
CA PHE A 106 -11.13 5.82 -23.78
C PHE A 106 -10.25 7.05 -23.45
N ALA A 107 -10.88 8.20 -23.27
CA ALA A 107 -10.19 9.44 -22.87
C ALA A 107 -10.28 9.71 -21.36
N ASP A 108 -10.65 8.69 -20.58
CA ASP A 108 -10.85 8.81 -19.13
C ASP A 108 -9.52 8.97 -18.38
N LEU A 109 -9.56 9.63 -17.23
CA LEU A 109 -8.43 9.75 -16.31
C LEU A 109 -8.00 8.36 -15.81
N CYS A 110 -6.69 8.09 -15.86
CA CYS A 110 -6.12 6.87 -15.29
C CYS A 110 -5.37 7.18 -13.99
N LEU A 111 -5.68 6.41 -12.93
CA LEU A 111 -4.88 6.29 -11.72
C LEU A 111 -4.11 4.98 -11.80
N VAL A 112 -2.78 5.06 -11.82
CA VAL A 112 -1.90 3.90 -11.96
C VAL A 112 -1.14 3.68 -10.68
N PHE A 113 -1.20 2.47 -10.11
CA PHE A 113 -0.43 2.07 -8.94
C PHE A 113 0.84 1.32 -9.35
N GLY A 114 1.99 1.82 -8.91
CA GLY A 114 3.30 1.25 -9.22
C GLY A 114 3.85 1.66 -10.59
N TYR A 115 5.13 1.39 -10.77
CA TYR A 115 5.86 1.71 -12.00
C TYR A 115 6.57 0.52 -12.65
N ASN A 116 6.29 -0.71 -12.18
CA ASN A 116 7.04 -1.91 -12.61
C ASN A 116 7.00 -2.16 -14.12
N THR A 117 5.96 -1.67 -14.78
CA THR A 117 5.72 -1.76 -16.23
C THR A 117 5.58 -0.39 -16.89
N GLY A 118 6.16 0.63 -16.28
CA GLY A 118 5.99 2.05 -16.64
C GLY A 118 6.28 2.40 -18.09
N ILE A 119 7.11 1.62 -18.77
CA ILE A 119 7.38 1.79 -20.20
C ILE A 119 6.09 1.65 -21.04
N PHE A 120 5.13 0.83 -20.64
CA PHE A 120 3.88 0.67 -21.37
C PHE A 120 2.99 1.92 -21.29
N ASN A 121 3.12 2.71 -20.22
CA ASN A 121 2.37 3.95 -20.06
C ASN A 121 2.76 5.01 -21.10
N THR A 122 3.87 4.82 -21.83
CA THR A 122 4.22 5.66 -22.98
C THR A 122 3.16 5.64 -24.06
N TRP A 123 2.45 4.49 -24.22
CA TRP A 123 1.33 4.38 -25.15
C TRP A 123 0.16 5.26 -24.75
N GLN A 124 -0.22 5.27 -23.46
CA GLN A 124 -1.27 6.16 -22.95
C GLN A 124 -0.87 7.64 -23.11
N ARG A 125 0.41 7.96 -22.88
CA ARG A 125 0.94 9.32 -23.11
C ARG A 125 0.86 9.73 -24.57
N PHE A 126 1.24 8.84 -25.48
CA PHE A 126 1.09 9.07 -26.94
C PHE A 126 -0.37 9.31 -27.30
N LYS A 127 -1.27 8.58 -26.69
CA LYS A 127 -2.71 8.73 -26.84
C LYS A 127 -3.30 9.93 -26.08
N ARG A 128 -2.51 10.75 -25.42
CA ARG A 128 -2.90 11.93 -24.62
C ARG A 128 -3.88 11.64 -23.49
N ILE A 129 -3.87 10.44 -22.95
CA ILE A 129 -4.69 10.06 -21.80
C ILE A 129 -4.09 10.69 -20.54
N PRO A 130 -4.89 11.36 -19.68
CA PRO A 130 -4.39 11.90 -18.43
C PRO A 130 -4.08 10.76 -17.45
N MET A 131 -2.87 10.81 -16.85
CA MET A 131 -2.40 9.79 -15.92
C MET A 131 -1.87 10.41 -14.64
N VAL A 132 -2.34 9.93 -13.51
CA VAL A 132 -1.76 10.15 -12.19
C VAL A 132 -1.17 8.81 -11.74
N ILE A 133 0.12 8.80 -11.40
CA ILE A 133 0.86 7.56 -11.10
C ILE A 133 1.33 7.59 -9.66
N ASN A 134 0.90 6.63 -8.86
CA ASN A 134 1.48 6.36 -7.54
C ASN A 134 2.79 5.59 -7.75
N MET A 135 3.91 6.20 -7.34
CA MET A 135 5.25 5.73 -7.67
C MET A 135 5.78 4.68 -6.68
N ASP A 136 4.99 4.30 -5.64
CA ASP A 136 5.49 3.37 -4.61
C ASP A 136 6.79 3.88 -3.93
N GLY A 137 7.52 2.98 -3.29
CA GLY A 137 8.88 3.21 -2.82
C GLY A 137 9.95 3.09 -3.92
N ILE A 138 11.22 3.14 -3.53
CA ILE A 138 12.35 2.98 -4.47
C ILE A 138 12.61 1.49 -4.72
N GLU A 139 11.73 0.83 -5.46
CA GLU A 139 11.72 -0.63 -5.62
C GLU A 139 13.00 -1.16 -6.30
N TRP A 140 13.56 -0.42 -7.26
CA TRP A 140 14.77 -0.82 -7.98
C TRP A 140 16.02 -0.88 -7.07
N SER A 141 16.04 -0.15 -5.94
CA SER A 141 17.17 -0.13 -5.02
C SER A 141 17.18 -1.28 -4.01
N ARG A 142 16.14 -2.12 -3.98
CA ARG A 142 16.02 -3.21 -3.02
C ARG A 142 17.03 -4.32 -3.29
N ALA A 143 17.75 -4.75 -2.25
CA ALA A 143 18.79 -5.77 -2.31
C ALA A 143 18.29 -7.14 -2.80
N ARG A 144 16.99 -7.42 -2.64
CA ARG A 144 16.37 -8.67 -3.12
C ARG A 144 16.39 -8.86 -4.64
N TRP A 145 16.64 -7.79 -5.39
CA TRP A 145 16.64 -7.84 -6.85
C TRP A 145 18.05 -7.96 -7.40
N GLY A 146 18.27 -8.91 -8.31
CA GLY A 146 19.50 -8.99 -9.09
C GLY A 146 19.64 -7.80 -10.06
N PHE A 147 20.87 -7.50 -10.46
CA PHE A 147 21.26 -6.34 -11.27
C PHE A 147 20.34 -6.04 -12.48
N PHE A 148 20.04 -7.07 -13.29
CA PHE A 148 19.18 -6.88 -14.49
C PHE A 148 17.77 -6.43 -14.12
N ARG A 149 17.20 -6.96 -13.03
CA ARG A 149 15.88 -6.57 -12.57
C ARG A 149 15.88 -5.16 -11.98
N GLN A 150 16.91 -4.80 -11.24
CA GLN A 150 17.11 -3.42 -10.76
C GLN A 150 17.17 -2.44 -11.92
N MET A 151 17.91 -2.76 -12.98
CA MET A 151 18.01 -1.93 -14.19
C MET A 151 16.66 -1.78 -14.89
N ILE A 152 15.90 -2.86 -15.05
CA ILE A 152 14.55 -2.81 -15.65
C ILE A 152 13.62 -1.93 -14.82
N LEU A 153 13.60 -2.11 -13.51
CA LEU A 153 12.78 -1.31 -12.59
C LEU A 153 13.19 0.17 -12.61
N TYR A 154 14.50 0.46 -12.63
CA TYR A 154 15.01 1.82 -12.75
C TYR A 154 14.55 2.50 -14.05
N ILE A 155 14.63 1.78 -15.17
CA ILE A 155 14.17 2.30 -16.49
C ILE A 155 12.66 2.57 -16.44
N ASN A 156 11.86 1.64 -15.91
CA ASN A 156 10.42 1.80 -15.77
C ASN A 156 10.03 2.96 -14.87
N GLU A 157 10.74 3.18 -13.76
CA GLU A 157 10.56 4.36 -12.89
C GLU A 157 10.75 5.67 -13.69
N ARG A 158 11.84 5.74 -14.49
CA ARG A 158 12.14 6.91 -15.30
C ARG A 158 11.08 7.18 -16.36
N PHE A 159 10.58 6.12 -17.02
CA PHE A 159 9.49 6.24 -17.98
C PHE A 159 8.20 6.73 -17.30
N SER A 160 7.81 6.11 -16.19
CA SER A 160 6.63 6.54 -15.43
C SER A 160 6.72 8.00 -14.99
N ALA A 161 7.87 8.42 -14.46
CA ALA A 161 8.09 9.82 -14.06
C ALA A 161 8.01 10.81 -15.24
N ALA A 162 8.50 10.41 -16.42
CA ALA A 162 8.48 11.24 -17.62
C ALA A 162 7.08 11.37 -18.23
N VAL A 163 6.32 10.26 -18.27
CA VAL A 163 5.02 10.22 -18.99
C VAL A 163 3.83 10.62 -18.12
N GLY A 164 3.91 10.41 -16.79
CA GLY A 164 2.85 10.78 -15.86
C GLY A 164 2.54 12.28 -15.89
N ASN A 165 1.27 12.63 -15.87
CA ASN A 165 0.82 14.00 -15.71
C ASN A 165 1.09 14.49 -14.28
N HIS A 166 0.93 13.60 -13.31
CA HIS A 166 1.26 13.83 -11.91
C HIS A 166 1.78 12.53 -11.27
N LEU A 167 2.64 12.68 -10.27
CA LEU A 167 3.21 11.57 -9.51
C LEU A 167 2.77 11.68 -8.06
N ILE A 168 2.41 10.56 -7.46
CA ILE A 168 2.14 10.44 -6.04
C ILE A 168 3.33 9.71 -5.40
N ALA A 169 3.86 10.29 -4.34
CA ALA A 169 4.79 9.67 -3.42
C ALA A 169 4.04 9.27 -2.15
N ASP A 170 4.27 8.09 -1.64
CA ASP A 170 3.62 7.61 -0.42
C ASP A 170 4.30 8.08 0.88
N HIS A 171 5.47 8.77 0.76
CA HIS A 171 6.25 9.21 1.90
C HIS A 171 7.03 10.50 1.56
N PRO A 172 7.29 11.41 2.52
CA PRO A 172 8.04 12.66 2.25
C PRO A 172 9.46 12.44 1.69
N GLU A 173 10.14 11.37 2.10
CA GLU A 173 11.48 11.07 1.56
C GLU A 173 11.40 10.54 0.12
N ILE A 174 10.33 9.82 -0.22
CA ILE A 174 10.05 9.41 -1.60
C ILE A 174 9.67 10.65 -2.44
N GLU A 175 8.90 11.58 -1.89
CA GLU A 175 8.60 12.85 -2.55
C GLU A 175 9.88 13.62 -2.89
N LYS A 176 10.79 13.78 -1.94
CA LYS A 176 12.09 14.44 -2.17
C LYS A 176 12.92 13.71 -3.24
N TYR A 177 12.93 12.38 -3.20
CA TYR A 177 13.59 11.57 -4.21
C TYR A 177 13.00 11.82 -5.61
N LEU A 178 11.67 11.85 -5.74
CA LEU A 178 10.98 12.08 -7.01
C LEU A 178 11.20 13.49 -7.58
N TRP A 179 11.60 14.47 -6.78
CA TRP A 179 12.02 15.78 -7.31
C TRP A 179 13.26 15.70 -8.21
N SER A 180 14.05 14.63 -8.10
CA SER A 180 15.14 14.35 -9.05
C SER A 180 14.65 13.69 -10.35
N ARG A 181 13.38 13.31 -10.43
CA ARG A 181 12.74 12.64 -11.57
C ARG A 181 11.77 13.52 -12.33
N ALA A 182 11.08 14.42 -11.62
CA ALA A 182 10.07 15.31 -12.17
C ALA A 182 10.08 16.66 -11.45
N PRO A 183 9.59 17.74 -12.08
CA PRO A 183 9.42 19.03 -11.42
C PRO A 183 8.55 18.91 -10.15
N LYS A 184 8.91 19.60 -9.07
CA LYS A 184 8.19 19.54 -7.77
C LYS A 184 6.68 19.72 -7.92
N ARG A 185 6.21 20.64 -8.79
CA ARG A 185 4.78 20.88 -9.03
C ARG A 185 4.01 19.66 -9.58
N LYS A 186 4.72 18.64 -10.05
CA LYS A 186 4.16 17.38 -10.55
C LYS A 186 4.24 16.25 -9.53
N VAL A 187 4.68 16.51 -8.32
CA VAL A 187 4.80 15.49 -7.28
C VAL A 187 3.98 15.94 -6.08
N THR A 188 3.21 15.03 -5.51
CA THR A 188 2.45 15.25 -4.28
C THR A 188 2.61 14.04 -3.38
N MET A 189 2.88 14.27 -2.10
CA MET A 189 2.91 13.20 -1.12
C MET A 189 1.48 12.91 -0.66
N ILE A 190 1.06 11.64 -0.83
CA ILE A 190 -0.17 11.09 -0.26
C ILE A 190 0.21 9.75 0.36
N ALA A 191 0.16 9.67 1.67
CA ALA A 191 0.53 8.50 2.43
C ALA A 191 -0.40 7.30 2.18
N TYR A 192 -0.02 6.13 2.68
CA TYR A 192 -0.92 5.00 2.80
C TYR A 192 -1.85 5.20 4.02
N GLY A 193 -3.10 4.77 3.90
CA GLY A 193 -4.10 4.89 4.96
C GLY A 193 -4.36 3.57 5.70
N ALA A 194 -5.10 3.66 6.79
CA ALA A 194 -5.67 2.49 7.46
C ALA A 194 -7.09 2.79 7.95
N ASP A 195 -7.82 1.72 8.29
CA ASP A 195 -9.07 1.84 9.05
C ASP A 195 -8.74 2.04 10.54
N GLU A 196 -9.59 2.78 11.24
CA GLU A 196 -9.53 2.87 12.68
C GLU A 196 -10.20 1.63 13.31
N VAL A 197 -9.54 1.04 14.29
CA VAL A 197 -10.11 -0.07 15.06
C VAL A 197 -10.31 0.38 16.50
N LEU A 198 -11.56 0.59 16.90
CA LEU A 198 -11.93 1.03 18.24
C LEU A 198 -12.35 -0.13 19.15
N GLU A 199 -12.82 -1.21 18.54
CA GLU A 199 -13.24 -2.44 19.22
C GLU A 199 -12.99 -3.66 18.33
N ALA A 200 -12.74 -4.82 18.91
CA ALA A 200 -12.64 -6.08 18.20
C ALA A 200 -13.03 -7.24 19.14
N ASP A 201 -13.61 -8.29 18.55
CA ASP A 201 -13.93 -9.50 19.30
C ASP A 201 -12.64 -10.23 19.76
N GLU A 202 -12.62 -10.73 20.99
CA GLU A 202 -11.51 -11.52 21.53
C GLU A 202 -11.55 -12.99 21.07
N ALA A 203 -12.70 -13.49 20.60
CA ALA A 203 -12.87 -14.91 20.29
C ALA A 203 -11.86 -15.41 19.25
N PRO A 204 -11.57 -14.71 18.14
CA PRO A 204 -10.53 -15.12 17.20
C PRO A 204 -9.13 -15.23 17.82
N VAL A 205 -8.80 -14.32 18.75
CA VAL A 205 -7.50 -14.30 19.44
C VAL A 205 -7.40 -15.51 20.39
N ARG A 206 -8.46 -15.76 21.17
CA ARG A 206 -8.53 -16.90 22.09
C ARG A 206 -8.52 -18.25 21.36
N ALA A 207 -9.13 -18.33 20.17
CA ALA A 207 -9.11 -19.52 19.33
C ALA A 207 -7.69 -19.88 18.84
N LEU A 208 -6.80 -18.88 18.73
CA LEU A 208 -5.37 -19.07 18.44
C LEU A 208 -4.54 -19.46 19.66
N GLY A 209 -5.16 -19.66 20.84
CA GLY A 209 -4.48 -19.97 22.09
C GLY A 209 -3.74 -18.78 22.70
N LEU A 210 -4.13 -17.55 22.35
CA LEU A 210 -3.53 -16.32 22.83
C LEU A 210 -4.43 -15.64 23.88
N GLU A 211 -3.81 -14.90 24.79
CA GLU A 211 -4.50 -14.09 25.77
C GLU A 211 -4.44 -12.61 25.34
N PRO A 212 -5.60 -11.91 25.19
CA PRO A 212 -5.64 -10.49 24.88
C PRO A 212 -4.76 -9.65 25.80
N GLY A 213 -3.95 -8.76 25.21
CA GLY A 213 -3.02 -7.91 25.95
C GLY A 213 -1.74 -8.61 26.47
N ARG A 214 -1.57 -9.91 26.23
CA ARG A 214 -0.40 -10.69 26.68
C ARG A 214 0.49 -11.20 25.56
N TYR A 215 0.43 -10.54 24.39
CA TYR A 215 1.30 -10.84 23.25
C TYR A 215 1.67 -9.59 22.48
N LEU A 216 2.74 -9.69 21.72
CA LEU A 216 3.23 -8.73 20.75
C LEU A 216 3.00 -9.29 19.35
N THR A 217 2.77 -8.44 18.34
CA THR A 217 2.60 -8.90 16.96
C THR A 217 3.70 -8.38 16.05
N LEU A 218 4.12 -9.23 15.11
CA LEU A 218 4.99 -8.90 13.99
C LEU A 218 4.35 -9.46 12.71
N ILE A 219 3.87 -8.58 11.84
CA ILE A 219 3.11 -8.94 10.63
C ILE A 219 3.87 -8.44 9.42
N CYS A 220 4.61 -9.33 8.74
CA CYS A 220 5.35 -8.98 7.54
C CYS A 220 5.77 -10.22 6.74
N ARG A 221 6.28 -10.01 5.54
CA ARG A 221 6.95 -11.07 4.79
C ARG A 221 8.26 -11.44 5.49
N PRO A 222 8.57 -12.73 5.66
CA PRO A 222 9.80 -13.17 6.33
C PRO A 222 11.02 -13.03 5.40
N ILE A 223 11.53 -11.82 5.27
CA ILE A 223 12.73 -11.48 4.48
C ILE A 223 13.69 -10.65 5.32
N PRO A 224 15.01 -10.69 5.05
CA PRO A 224 16.02 -9.98 5.84
C PRO A 224 15.78 -8.47 5.96
N GLU A 225 15.24 -7.84 4.91
CA GLU A 225 14.90 -6.40 4.91
C GLU A 225 13.91 -6.00 6.01
N ASN A 226 13.26 -6.97 6.65
CA ASN A 226 12.27 -6.74 7.72
C ASN A 226 12.82 -7.01 9.13
N SER A 227 14.14 -7.14 9.30
CA SER A 227 14.86 -7.29 10.60
C SER A 227 14.18 -8.22 11.62
N ILE A 228 13.60 -9.33 11.10
CA ILE A 228 12.85 -10.27 11.93
C ILE A 228 13.79 -11.00 12.88
N LEU A 229 14.98 -11.34 12.40
CA LEU A 229 15.99 -12.05 13.20
C LEU A 229 16.38 -11.22 14.44
N GLU A 230 16.63 -9.93 14.26
CA GLU A 230 16.98 -9.00 15.34
C GLU A 230 15.84 -8.87 16.35
N LEU A 231 14.59 -8.80 15.86
CA LEU A 231 13.39 -8.73 16.71
C LEU A 231 13.21 -10.01 17.51
N VAL A 232 13.35 -11.17 16.89
CA VAL A 232 13.21 -12.49 17.55
C VAL A 232 14.35 -12.72 18.55
N GLN A 233 15.61 -12.42 18.17
CA GLN A 233 16.76 -12.53 19.08
C GLN A 233 16.60 -11.62 20.31
N GLY A 234 16.21 -10.36 20.10
CA GLY A 234 16.01 -9.42 21.19
C GLY A 234 14.87 -9.82 22.12
N PHE A 235 13.76 -10.31 21.57
CA PHE A 235 12.66 -10.85 22.37
C PHE A 235 13.07 -12.11 23.12
N SER A 236 13.73 -13.07 22.48
CA SER A 236 14.10 -14.38 23.03
C SER A 236 15.30 -14.34 23.99
N SER A 237 16.00 -13.20 24.10
CA SER A 237 17.21 -13.04 24.93
C SER A 237 16.98 -13.28 26.42
N ARG A 238 15.72 -13.19 26.88
CA ARG A 238 15.29 -13.47 28.24
C ARG A 238 13.79 -13.78 28.32
N PRO A 239 13.33 -14.54 29.33
CA PRO A 239 11.91 -14.81 29.55
C PRO A 239 11.10 -13.54 29.77
N ARG A 240 9.86 -13.50 29.23
CA ARG A 240 8.89 -12.43 29.42
C ARG A 240 7.49 -13.03 29.59
N ASP A 241 6.62 -12.33 30.34
CA ASP A 241 5.21 -12.73 30.52
C ASP A 241 4.35 -12.38 29.28
N PHE A 242 4.95 -12.44 28.09
CA PHE A 242 4.31 -12.13 26.83
C PHE A 242 4.73 -13.15 25.77
N LYS A 243 3.86 -13.39 24.81
CA LYS A 243 4.24 -14.12 23.59
C LYS A 243 4.60 -13.16 22.46
N LEU A 244 5.49 -13.57 21.57
CA LEU A 244 5.74 -12.89 20.31
C LEU A 244 5.09 -13.68 19.19
N VAL A 245 4.09 -13.07 18.54
CA VAL A 245 3.29 -13.70 17.48
C VAL A 245 3.73 -13.19 16.12
N LEU A 246 4.22 -14.10 15.28
CA LEU A 246 4.68 -13.83 13.94
C LEU A 246 3.68 -14.32 12.90
N LEU A 247 3.23 -13.39 12.04
CA LEU A 247 2.46 -13.71 10.85
C LEU A 247 3.36 -13.60 9.62
N GLY A 248 3.44 -14.69 8.86
CA GLY A 248 4.24 -14.81 7.65
C GLY A 248 4.45 -16.29 7.32
N LYS A 249 4.74 -16.57 6.05
CA LYS A 249 5.02 -17.95 5.62
C LYS A 249 6.50 -18.25 5.83
N TYR A 250 6.83 -18.96 6.91
CA TYR A 250 8.19 -19.44 7.19
C TYR A 250 8.38 -20.85 6.62
N ASP A 251 9.48 -21.07 5.93
CA ASP A 251 9.91 -22.37 5.40
C ASP A 251 11.40 -22.61 5.73
N PRO A 252 11.70 -23.05 6.96
CA PRO A 252 13.08 -23.26 7.42
C PRO A 252 13.78 -24.43 6.73
N ALA A 253 13.04 -25.27 6.00
CA ALA A 253 13.62 -26.39 5.27
C ALA A 253 14.29 -25.94 3.95
N THR A 254 13.79 -24.86 3.33
CA THR A 254 14.24 -24.39 2.03
C THR A 254 14.89 -23.01 2.04
N ASP A 255 14.72 -22.24 3.12
CA ASP A 255 15.25 -20.87 3.26
C ASP A 255 16.12 -20.73 4.51
N ASP A 256 17.39 -20.35 4.30
CA ASP A 256 18.38 -20.23 5.38
C ASP A 256 18.05 -19.11 6.36
N TYR A 257 17.46 -18.01 5.90
CA TYR A 257 17.05 -16.92 6.78
C TYR A 257 15.88 -17.35 7.66
N HIS A 258 14.90 -18.06 7.10
CA HIS A 258 13.79 -18.61 7.89
C HIS A 258 14.26 -19.57 8.96
N ARG A 259 15.28 -20.41 8.65
CA ARG A 259 15.89 -21.32 9.60
C ARG A 259 16.56 -20.56 10.76
N GLN A 260 17.35 -19.53 10.46
CA GLN A 260 17.98 -18.68 11.48
C GLN A 260 16.95 -18.03 12.40
N VAL A 261 15.84 -17.53 11.86
CA VAL A 261 14.76 -16.92 12.65
C VAL A 261 14.12 -17.96 13.57
N VAL A 262 13.84 -19.17 13.09
CA VAL A 262 13.25 -20.24 13.91
C VAL A 262 14.21 -20.74 14.98
N GLU A 263 15.50 -20.90 14.67
CA GLU A 263 16.53 -21.31 15.63
C GLU A 263 16.79 -20.27 16.72
N ALA A 264 16.57 -18.99 16.43
CA ALA A 264 16.71 -17.88 17.40
C ALA A 264 15.50 -17.73 18.33
N ALA A 265 14.38 -18.39 18.02
CA ALA A 265 13.13 -18.24 18.74
C ALA A 265 13.13 -19.03 20.06
N SER A 266 12.70 -18.38 21.15
CA SER A 266 12.35 -19.07 22.40
C SER A 266 10.98 -19.74 22.30
N ASP A 267 10.60 -20.54 23.31
CA ASP A 267 9.28 -21.19 23.39
C ASP A 267 8.10 -20.21 23.46
N ASP A 268 8.36 -18.92 23.74
CA ASP A 268 7.36 -17.87 23.77
C ASP A 268 7.12 -17.21 22.39
N VAL A 269 7.84 -17.65 21.35
CA VAL A 269 7.63 -17.18 19.97
C VAL A 269 6.66 -18.11 19.25
N VAL A 270 5.56 -17.55 18.73
CA VAL A 270 4.48 -18.30 18.09
C VAL A 270 4.43 -17.95 16.59
N PHE A 271 4.63 -18.95 15.74
CA PHE A 271 4.53 -18.81 14.28
C PHE A 271 3.14 -19.24 13.82
N LEU A 272 2.29 -18.30 13.46
CA LEU A 272 0.91 -18.57 13.02
C LEU A 272 0.76 -18.81 11.52
N GLY A 273 1.86 -18.70 10.77
CA GLY A 273 1.78 -18.76 9.31
C GLY A 273 1.23 -17.48 8.69
N ALA A 274 0.84 -17.55 7.42
CA ALA A 274 0.26 -16.41 6.72
C ALA A 274 -1.26 -16.41 6.92
N ILE A 275 -1.79 -15.39 7.57
CA ILE A 275 -3.23 -15.17 7.76
C ILE A 275 -3.57 -13.85 7.07
N PHE A 276 -4.55 -13.88 6.16
CA PHE A 276 -5.02 -12.73 5.41
C PHE A 276 -6.46 -12.34 5.72
N ASP A 277 -7.16 -13.20 6.48
CA ASP A 277 -8.54 -12.95 6.88
C ASP A 277 -8.62 -11.74 7.83
N PRO A 278 -9.29 -10.64 7.42
CA PRO A 278 -9.45 -9.46 8.25
C PRO A 278 -10.14 -9.72 9.58
N GLU A 279 -11.07 -10.71 9.64
CA GLU A 279 -11.80 -11.09 10.85
C GLU A 279 -10.89 -11.74 11.90
N VAL A 280 -9.70 -12.20 11.50
CA VAL A 280 -8.67 -12.75 12.40
C VAL A 280 -7.55 -11.73 12.64
N VAL A 281 -7.04 -11.10 11.56
CA VAL A 281 -5.86 -10.22 11.64
C VAL A 281 -6.18 -8.92 12.39
N GLN A 282 -7.38 -8.37 12.21
CA GLN A 282 -7.78 -7.13 12.87
C GLN A 282 -7.91 -7.29 14.39
N PRO A 283 -8.64 -8.30 14.93
CA PRO A 283 -8.64 -8.60 16.36
C PRO A 283 -7.24 -8.91 16.92
N LEU A 284 -6.45 -9.70 16.18
CA LEU A 284 -5.09 -10.04 16.61
C LEU A 284 -4.21 -8.78 16.75
N ARG A 285 -4.34 -7.81 15.86
CA ARG A 285 -3.64 -6.53 15.96
C ARG A 285 -4.19 -5.68 17.09
N PHE A 286 -5.52 -5.54 17.18
CA PHE A 286 -6.17 -4.71 18.19
C PHE A 286 -5.84 -5.13 19.63
N HIS A 287 -5.88 -6.43 19.92
CA HIS A 287 -5.59 -6.98 21.24
C HIS A 287 -4.11 -7.21 21.53
N SER A 288 -3.22 -6.86 20.61
CA SER A 288 -1.77 -6.91 20.82
C SER A 288 -1.33 -5.81 21.79
N ALA A 289 -0.51 -6.17 22.79
CA ALA A 289 0.09 -5.19 23.70
C ALA A 289 1.04 -4.21 22.99
N MET A 290 1.68 -4.66 21.91
CA MET A 290 2.61 -3.87 21.11
C MET A 290 2.76 -4.46 19.71
N TYR A 291 2.95 -3.60 18.71
CA TYR A 291 3.33 -3.99 17.35
C TYR A 291 4.83 -3.81 17.13
N LEU A 292 5.50 -4.84 16.64
CA LEU A 292 6.91 -4.81 16.25
C LEU A 292 7.03 -4.58 14.73
N HIS A 293 7.89 -3.67 14.31
CA HIS A 293 8.02 -3.27 12.93
C HIS A 293 9.48 -3.19 12.48
N GLY A 294 9.95 -4.22 11.78
CA GLY A 294 11.37 -4.33 11.41
C GLY A 294 11.76 -3.79 10.03
N HIS A 295 10.84 -3.24 9.22
CA HIS A 295 11.16 -2.81 7.85
C HIS A 295 12.25 -1.75 7.82
N THR A 296 13.33 -2.01 7.05
CA THR A 296 14.47 -1.09 6.88
C THR A 296 14.32 -0.18 5.66
N VAL A 297 13.45 -0.56 4.70
CA VAL A 297 13.24 0.13 3.42
C VAL A 297 11.76 0.26 3.12
N GLY A 298 11.40 1.22 2.30
CA GLY A 298 10.03 1.43 1.82
C GLY A 298 9.60 2.89 1.97
N GLY A 299 8.32 3.14 1.75
CA GLY A 299 7.64 4.40 2.02
C GLY A 299 6.79 4.31 3.29
N THR A 300 5.52 4.70 3.20
CA THR A 300 4.55 4.46 4.26
C THR A 300 4.12 2.99 4.26
N ASN A 301 4.58 2.23 5.23
CA ASN A 301 4.27 0.80 5.28
C ASN A 301 2.84 0.54 5.76
N PRO A 302 2.01 -0.19 5.00
CA PRO A 302 0.62 -0.50 5.37
C PRO A 302 0.47 -1.07 6.78
N SER A 303 1.26 -2.09 7.11
CA SER A 303 1.16 -2.80 8.38
C SER A 303 1.45 -1.91 9.59
N LEU A 304 2.36 -0.92 9.42
CA LEU A 304 2.65 0.07 10.45
C LEU A 304 1.48 1.04 10.65
N VAL A 305 0.89 1.53 9.55
CA VAL A 305 -0.27 2.44 9.61
C VAL A 305 -1.48 1.74 10.22
N GLU A 306 -1.72 0.48 9.87
CA GLU A 306 -2.79 -0.33 10.45
C GLU A 306 -2.59 -0.55 11.96
N ALA A 307 -1.34 -0.73 12.41
CA ALA A 307 -1.03 -0.82 13.85
C ALA A 307 -1.34 0.51 14.57
N LEU A 308 -1.04 1.66 13.93
CA LEU A 308 -1.41 2.97 14.48
C LEU A 308 -2.92 3.17 14.51
N GLY A 309 -3.66 2.70 13.50
CA GLY A 309 -5.13 2.72 13.44
C GLY A 309 -5.79 1.86 14.52
N ALA A 310 -5.14 0.77 14.90
CA ALA A 310 -5.56 -0.05 16.05
C ALA A 310 -5.13 0.54 17.41
N GLY A 311 -4.31 1.60 17.41
CA GLY A 311 -3.80 2.23 18.63
C GLY A 311 -2.68 1.44 19.30
N ASN A 312 -1.97 0.56 18.59
CA ASN A 312 -0.88 -0.19 19.18
C ASN A 312 0.32 0.70 19.54
N PRO A 313 0.93 0.55 20.70
CA PRO A 313 2.32 0.93 20.92
C PRO A 313 3.22 0.29 19.87
N VAL A 314 4.22 0.99 19.38
CA VAL A 314 5.09 0.51 18.29
C VAL A 314 6.55 0.50 18.73
N LEU A 315 7.26 -0.60 18.46
CA LEU A 315 8.72 -0.66 18.42
C LEU A 315 9.15 -0.89 16.98
N ALA A 316 9.74 0.12 16.34
CA ALA A 316 10.08 0.08 14.92
C ALA A 316 11.59 0.13 14.67
N HIS A 317 12.05 -0.44 13.55
CA HIS A 317 13.44 -0.25 13.10
C HIS A 317 13.73 1.23 12.89
N ASP A 318 14.88 1.70 13.39
CA ASP A 318 15.28 3.10 13.36
C ASP A 318 15.73 3.52 11.98
N ASN A 319 14.83 4.14 11.24
CA ASN A 319 15.08 4.77 9.94
C ASN A 319 14.11 5.92 9.68
N MET A 320 14.40 6.73 8.67
CA MET A 320 13.62 7.91 8.35
C MET A 320 12.16 7.62 7.98
N TYR A 321 11.89 6.47 7.37
CA TYR A 321 10.53 6.09 6.96
C TYR A 321 9.66 5.75 8.17
N ASN A 322 10.16 4.90 9.04
CA ASN A 322 9.44 4.48 10.25
C ASN A 322 9.29 5.64 11.24
N ARG A 323 10.34 6.48 11.40
CA ARG A 323 10.26 7.66 12.27
C ARG A 323 9.19 8.65 11.83
N TRP A 324 9.06 8.88 10.54
CA TRP A 324 8.00 9.75 10.05
C TRP A 324 6.62 9.10 10.20
N THR A 325 6.48 7.81 9.86
CA THR A 325 5.20 7.12 9.89
C THR A 325 4.69 6.95 11.32
N ALA A 326 5.49 6.43 12.24
CA ALA A 326 5.07 6.17 13.62
C ALA A 326 5.16 7.40 14.53
N GLY A 327 6.04 8.37 14.21
CA GLY A 327 6.19 9.61 14.98
C GLY A 327 7.07 9.46 16.23
N THR A 328 7.30 10.57 16.92
CA THR A 328 8.25 10.65 18.04
C THR A 328 7.76 10.00 19.34
N GLY A 329 6.47 9.68 19.44
CA GLY A 329 5.87 9.04 20.62
C GLY A 329 6.09 7.52 20.70
N GLN A 330 6.77 6.93 19.71
CA GLN A 330 7.03 5.51 19.61
C GLN A 330 8.50 5.18 19.91
N ALA A 331 8.83 3.87 20.03
CA ALA A 331 10.19 3.42 20.29
C ALA A 331 10.87 2.89 19.02
N TYR A 332 12.21 2.94 19.02
CA TYR A 332 13.02 2.56 17.86
C TYR A 332 14.21 1.70 18.25
N PHE A 333 14.63 0.81 17.36
CA PHE A 333 15.77 -0.10 17.54
C PHE A 333 16.64 -0.17 16.28
N THR A 334 17.90 -0.55 16.44
CA THR A 334 18.81 -0.90 15.34
C THR A 334 19.40 -2.30 15.52
N THR A 335 19.51 -2.79 16.75
CA THR A 335 20.11 -4.07 17.07
C THR A 335 19.17 -4.93 17.94
N ALA A 336 19.45 -6.23 18.03
CA ALA A 336 18.73 -7.12 18.94
C ALA A 336 18.86 -6.69 20.42
N ALA A 337 20.00 -6.10 20.80
CA ALA A 337 20.21 -5.56 22.16
C ALA A 337 19.30 -4.35 22.44
N ASP A 338 19.09 -3.48 21.44
CA ASP A 338 18.13 -2.37 21.55
C ASP A 338 16.71 -2.89 21.73
N VAL A 339 16.33 -3.93 20.94
CA VAL A 339 15.02 -4.59 21.07
C VAL A 339 14.82 -5.11 22.50
N ALA A 340 15.78 -5.86 23.03
CA ALA A 340 15.71 -6.40 24.38
C ALA A 340 15.52 -5.30 25.43
N SER A 341 16.33 -4.26 25.35
CA SER A 341 16.30 -3.12 26.29
C SER A 341 15.01 -2.32 26.18
N ALA A 342 14.52 -2.07 24.95
CA ALA A 342 13.27 -1.36 24.72
C ALA A 342 12.07 -2.15 25.26
N LEU A 343 12.00 -3.47 24.98
CA LEU A 343 10.92 -4.31 25.46
C LEU A 343 10.86 -4.33 26.99
N ASP A 344 11.99 -4.48 27.68
CA ASP A 344 12.02 -4.47 29.14
C ASP A 344 11.52 -3.14 29.74
N ALA A 345 11.98 -2.04 29.16
CA ALA A 345 11.61 -0.71 29.62
C ALA A 345 10.13 -0.36 29.33
N ILE A 346 9.53 -0.94 28.29
CA ILE A 346 8.17 -0.62 27.87
C ILE A 346 7.16 -1.57 28.51
N LEU A 347 7.39 -2.89 28.41
CA LEU A 347 6.45 -3.89 28.92
C LEU A 347 6.35 -3.88 30.45
N GLY A 348 7.39 -3.42 31.14
CA GLY A 348 7.40 -3.21 32.58
C GLY A 348 6.67 -1.95 33.06
N SER A 349 6.15 -1.09 32.14
CA SER A 349 5.48 0.16 32.51
C SER A 349 4.13 0.30 31.78
N PRO A 350 3.01 -0.03 32.45
CA PRO A 350 1.67 0.17 31.90
C PRO A 350 1.40 1.61 31.48
N GLU A 351 1.94 2.59 32.22
CA GLU A 351 1.78 4.02 31.89
C GLU A 351 2.48 4.36 30.56
N ARG A 352 3.66 3.78 30.32
CA ARG A 352 4.40 3.97 29.06
C ARG A 352 3.65 3.34 27.89
N LEU A 353 3.14 2.14 28.03
CA LEU A 353 2.29 1.47 27.04
C LEU A 353 1.06 2.33 26.72
N ALA A 354 0.35 2.80 27.74
CA ALA A 354 -0.83 3.64 27.56
C ALA A 354 -0.50 4.96 26.85
N LYS A 355 0.62 5.60 27.22
CA LYS A 355 1.10 6.81 26.54
C LYS A 355 1.44 6.55 25.07
N MET A 356 2.16 5.50 24.77
CA MET A 356 2.52 5.12 23.39
C MET A 356 1.27 4.81 22.56
N SER A 357 0.27 4.15 23.14
CA SER A 357 -1.02 3.90 22.49
C SER A 357 -1.75 5.20 22.17
N ALA A 358 -1.83 6.14 23.10
CA ALA A 358 -2.42 7.45 22.88
C ALA A 358 -1.68 8.25 21.76
N ASP A 359 -0.35 8.21 21.78
CA ASP A 359 0.49 8.84 20.76
C ASP A 359 0.29 8.18 19.37
N ALA A 360 0.09 6.84 19.31
CA ALA A 360 -0.21 6.11 18.08
C ALA A 360 -1.55 6.57 17.48
N ARG A 361 -2.62 6.63 18.27
CA ARG A 361 -3.94 7.15 17.84
C ARG A 361 -3.85 8.60 17.37
N LYS A 362 -3.15 9.46 18.14
CA LYS A 362 -2.92 10.85 17.75
C LYS A 362 -2.21 10.95 16.40
N ARG A 363 -1.19 10.10 16.17
CA ARG A 363 -0.47 10.07 14.90
C ARG A 363 -1.35 9.60 13.74
N TYR A 364 -2.16 8.57 13.97
CA TYR A 364 -3.14 8.10 12.99
C TYR A 364 -4.12 9.20 12.58
N HIS A 365 -4.72 9.88 13.52
CA HIS A 365 -5.68 10.96 13.24
C HIS A 365 -5.04 12.20 12.56
N ALA A 366 -3.73 12.35 12.64
CA ALA A 366 -3.01 13.44 11.99
C ALA A 366 -2.88 13.30 10.46
N GLY A 367 -3.54 12.31 9.82
CA GLY A 367 -3.60 12.22 8.37
C GLY A 367 -3.36 10.83 7.78
N LEU A 368 -3.63 9.75 8.54
CA LEU A 368 -3.41 8.37 8.09
C LEU A 368 -4.72 7.56 7.96
N SER A 369 -5.90 8.15 8.10
CA SER A 369 -7.16 7.46 7.87
C SER A 369 -7.48 7.37 6.37
N TRP A 370 -8.13 6.27 5.94
CA TRP A 370 -8.55 6.12 4.54
C TRP A 370 -9.49 7.24 4.09
N GLN A 371 -10.28 7.81 4.99
CA GLN A 371 -11.13 8.96 4.66
C GLN A 371 -10.29 10.18 4.24
N GLN A 372 -9.26 10.52 5.03
CA GLN A 372 -8.37 11.66 4.74
C GLN A 372 -7.52 11.39 3.49
N ILE A 373 -7.01 10.18 3.33
CA ILE A 373 -6.22 9.75 2.17
C ILE A 373 -7.08 9.75 0.91
N GLY A 374 -8.28 9.16 0.94
CA GLY A 374 -9.22 9.16 -0.19
C GLY A 374 -9.58 10.57 -0.66
N GLU A 375 -9.79 11.51 0.29
CA GLU A 375 -10.06 12.90 -0.05
C GLU A 375 -8.85 13.59 -0.71
N GLN A 376 -7.62 13.30 -0.28
CA GLN A 376 -6.41 13.81 -0.94
C GLN A 376 -6.30 13.29 -2.38
N TYR A 377 -6.59 11.99 -2.60
CA TYR A 377 -6.67 11.42 -3.96
C TYR A 377 -7.75 12.12 -4.78
N ARG A 378 -8.96 12.29 -4.26
CA ARG A 378 -10.06 12.96 -4.96
C ARG A 378 -9.67 14.38 -5.40
N LEU A 379 -9.15 15.19 -4.48
CA LEU A 379 -8.73 16.57 -4.76
C LEU A 379 -7.59 16.64 -5.79
N LEU A 380 -6.68 15.68 -5.79
CA LEU A 380 -5.63 15.59 -6.79
C LEU A 380 -6.19 15.20 -8.15
N LEU A 381 -7.01 14.17 -8.21
CA LEU A 381 -7.58 13.63 -9.45
C LEU A 381 -8.51 14.63 -10.14
N ASP A 382 -9.30 15.39 -9.38
CA ASP A 382 -10.15 16.48 -9.90
C ASP A 382 -9.38 17.47 -10.80
N ARG A 383 -8.09 17.69 -10.52
CA ARG A 383 -7.23 18.61 -11.28
C ARG A 383 -6.89 18.11 -12.68
N TYR A 384 -7.04 16.79 -12.91
CA TYR A 384 -6.62 16.10 -14.12
C TYR A 384 -7.79 15.51 -14.91
N LEU A 385 -9.03 15.76 -14.46
CA LEU A 385 -10.21 15.36 -15.23
C LEU A 385 -10.19 16.00 -16.62
N PRO A 386 -10.55 15.25 -17.67
CA PRO A 386 -10.77 15.80 -19.01
C PRO A 386 -11.79 16.94 -18.97
N ALA A 387 -11.55 17.98 -19.75
CA ALA A 387 -12.53 19.07 -19.85
C ALA A 387 -13.87 18.49 -20.37
N LYS A 388 -14.98 18.84 -19.71
CA LYS A 388 -16.32 18.46 -20.20
C LYS A 388 -16.48 18.98 -21.61
N VAL A 389 -16.75 18.09 -22.56
CA VAL A 389 -17.16 18.48 -23.92
C VAL A 389 -18.58 19.01 -23.79
N THR A 390 -18.73 20.31 -23.67
CA THR A 390 -20.03 20.98 -23.89
C THR A 390 -20.35 20.82 -25.39
N LYS A 391 -21.28 19.91 -25.71
CA LYS A 391 -21.92 19.94 -27.04
C LYS A 391 -22.60 21.30 -27.14
N THR A 392 -21.98 22.21 -27.85
CA THR A 392 -22.69 23.40 -28.38
C THR A 392 -23.68 22.85 -29.40
N GLU A 393 -24.95 22.79 -29.06
CA GLU A 393 -26.01 22.67 -30.04
C GLU A 393 -25.92 23.88 -30.95
N THR A 394 -25.18 23.75 -32.04
CA THR A 394 -25.34 24.67 -33.17
C THR A 394 -26.69 24.36 -33.80
N GLY A 395 -27.73 25.03 -33.28
CA GLY A 395 -28.99 25.18 -34.01
C GLY A 395 -28.69 25.77 -35.37
N ARG A 396 -28.85 24.97 -36.39
CA ARG A 396 -29.06 25.50 -37.74
C ARG A 396 -30.55 25.73 -37.87
N HIS A 397 -30.92 27.01 -37.91
CA HIS A 397 -32.16 27.47 -38.55
C HIS A 397 -32.03 27.42 -40.05
#